data_af929e7d432206234c815b0103e2f989
#
_entry.id   af929e7d432206234c815b0103e2f989
#
_cell.length_a   1.000
_cell.length_b   1.000
_cell.length_c   1.000
_cell.angle_alpha   90.00
_cell.angle_beta   90.00
_cell.angle_gamma   90.00
#
_symmetry.space_group_name_H-M   'P 1'
#
loop_
_entity.id
_entity.type
_entity.pdbx_description
1 polymer ?
#
loop_
_entity_poly.entity_id
_entity_poly.type
_entity_poly.pdbx_seq_one_letter_code
_entity_poly.pdbx_strand_id
1 'polypeptide(L)'
;MTTAEPPIQLIAMHGWAGDGRGWQPWRQASAGRPWSWQCGERGYGGLPPVSPRWQGTGRRVLIGHSMGPHLLPREILAEADALVLLASFGRFVPPGREGRSVTAALEAMDTALADGPDEAAARERARALLGTFLATAASPDPASLLPEGPDSGPLGAAERALLRDDLALLQRCQGLPPGFPSKRPVLIVEAGADAIVAASMGAELRRCLPEATVLTYPQAGHALLSAPLIPAVLDWISAVAAGGDPGRSGGPR
;
A
#
# COMPACT_ATOMS: atom_id res chain seq x y z
N MET A 1 0.01 36.14 11.81
CA MET A 1 -0.52 35.85 10.47
C MET A 1 -0.42 34.34 10.29
N THR A 2 -1.53 33.63 10.36
CA THR A 2 -1.59 32.19 10.01
C THR A 2 -1.34 32.07 8.52
N THR A 3 -0.19 31.59 8.12
CA THR A 3 0.07 31.23 6.71
C THR A 3 -0.93 30.16 6.31
N ALA A 4 -1.71 30.41 5.25
CA ALA A 4 -2.63 29.41 4.74
C ALA A 4 -1.84 28.13 4.40
N GLU A 5 -2.42 26.97 4.73
CA GLU A 5 -1.82 25.68 4.39
C GLU A 5 -1.68 25.57 2.84
N PRO A 6 -0.52 25.16 2.32
CA PRO A 6 -0.33 25.06 0.89
C PRO A 6 -1.25 23.98 0.30
N PRO A 7 -1.72 24.14 -0.95
CA PRO A 7 -2.51 23.10 -1.61
C PRO A 7 -1.68 21.85 -1.81
N ILE A 8 -2.25 20.70 -1.49
CA ILE A 8 -1.61 19.39 -1.61
C ILE A 8 -2.43 18.51 -2.57
N GLN A 9 -1.74 17.86 -3.49
CA GLN A 9 -2.30 16.80 -4.32
C GLN A 9 -1.86 15.47 -3.74
N LEU A 10 -2.81 14.62 -3.39
CA LEU A 10 -2.58 13.29 -2.87
C LEU A 10 -2.97 12.26 -3.93
N ILE A 11 -2.02 11.39 -4.26
CA ILE A 11 -2.29 10.15 -4.97
C ILE A 11 -2.11 9.02 -3.98
N ALA A 12 -3.16 8.21 -3.81
CA ALA A 12 -3.14 7.04 -2.94
C ALA A 12 -3.31 5.77 -3.77
N MET A 13 -2.50 4.73 -3.48
CA MET A 13 -2.58 3.45 -4.16
C MET A 13 -2.58 2.31 -3.16
N HIS A 14 -3.58 1.44 -3.28
CA HIS A 14 -3.74 0.23 -2.46
C HIS A 14 -2.75 -0.88 -2.87
N GLY A 15 -2.64 -1.92 -2.06
CA GLY A 15 -1.85 -3.11 -2.33
C GLY A 15 -2.60 -4.20 -3.09
N TRP A 16 -2.01 -5.40 -3.17
CA TRP A 16 -2.62 -6.58 -3.77
C TRP A 16 -3.93 -6.92 -3.04
N ALA A 17 -4.96 -7.26 -3.82
CA ALA A 17 -6.31 -7.54 -3.33
C ALA A 17 -6.93 -6.42 -2.47
N GLY A 18 -6.45 -5.18 -2.59
CA GLY A 18 -7.06 -3.99 -2.01
C GLY A 18 -7.88 -3.20 -3.02
N ASP A 19 -8.48 -2.10 -2.57
CA ASP A 19 -9.17 -1.15 -3.44
C ASP A 19 -9.21 0.26 -2.86
N GLY A 20 -9.78 1.20 -3.63
CA GLY A 20 -9.85 2.61 -3.26
C GLY A 20 -10.75 2.94 -2.06
N ARG A 21 -11.62 2.02 -1.60
CA ARG A 21 -12.50 2.21 -0.43
C ARG A 21 -11.70 2.32 0.87
N GLY A 22 -10.55 1.66 0.95
CA GLY A 22 -9.64 1.77 2.08
C GLY A 22 -9.14 3.19 2.37
N TRP A 23 -9.23 4.10 1.40
CA TRP A 23 -8.82 5.50 1.55
C TRP A 23 -9.92 6.42 2.07
N GLN A 24 -11.15 5.93 2.27
CA GLN A 24 -12.26 6.76 2.74
C GLN A 24 -12.01 7.40 4.12
N PRO A 25 -11.50 6.67 5.14
CA PRO A 25 -11.18 7.29 6.43
C PRO A 25 -10.14 8.42 6.33
N TRP A 26 -9.15 8.28 5.44
CA TRP A 26 -8.11 9.26 5.19
C TRP A 26 -8.67 10.55 4.57
N ARG A 27 -9.55 10.38 3.58
CA ARG A 27 -10.24 11.50 2.93
C ARG A 27 -11.14 12.25 3.92
N GLN A 28 -11.84 11.51 4.79
CA GLN A 28 -12.67 12.10 5.85
C GLN A 28 -11.82 12.87 6.87
N ALA A 29 -10.71 12.30 7.32
CA ALA A 29 -9.82 12.93 8.29
C ALA A 29 -9.11 14.19 7.75
N SER A 30 -8.96 14.30 6.43
CA SER A 30 -8.40 15.48 5.76
C SER A 30 -9.46 16.46 5.25
N ALA A 31 -10.74 16.21 5.51
CA ALA A 31 -11.81 17.09 5.06
C ALA A 31 -11.64 18.52 5.63
N GLY A 32 -11.83 19.54 4.78
CA GLY A 32 -11.61 20.95 5.14
C GLY A 32 -10.18 21.45 4.95
N ARG A 33 -9.20 20.59 4.67
CA ARG A 33 -7.87 21.01 4.23
C ARG A 33 -7.89 21.33 2.72
N PRO A 34 -7.01 22.20 2.20
CA PRO A 34 -6.92 22.50 0.76
C PRO A 34 -6.23 21.36 -0.01
N TRP A 35 -6.67 20.14 0.20
CA TRP A 35 -6.07 18.91 -0.32
C TRP A 35 -7.00 18.26 -1.35
N SER A 36 -6.43 17.82 -2.45
CA SER A 36 -7.13 17.03 -3.47
C SER A 36 -6.67 15.59 -3.44
N TRP A 37 -7.62 14.65 -3.55
CA TRP A 37 -7.34 13.21 -3.52
C TRP A 37 -7.66 12.54 -4.84
N GLN A 38 -6.75 11.71 -5.31
CA GLN A 38 -6.98 10.73 -6.35
C GLN A 38 -6.57 9.34 -5.81
N CYS A 39 -7.50 8.39 -5.87
CA CYS A 39 -7.20 7.01 -5.52
C CYS A 39 -6.98 6.22 -6.81
N GLY A 40 -5.81 5.61 -6.94
CA GLY A 40 -5.57 4.62 -7.97
C GLY A 40 -6.42 3.38 -7.69
N GLU A 41 -6.90 2.74 -8.75
CA GLU A 41 -7.68 1.50 -8.68
C GLU A 41 -7.11 0.49 -9.67
N ARG A 42 -6.75 -0.68 -9.17
CA ARG A 42 -6.16 -1.74 -9.99
C ARG A 42 -7.22 -2.50 -10.80
N GLY A 43 -8.45 -2.55 -10.29
CA GLY A 43 -9.57 -3.24 -10.92
C GLY A 43 -9.91 -4.59 -10.30
N TYR A 44 -9.41 -4.89 -9.10
CA TYR A 44 -9.78 -6.13 -8.41
C TYR A 44 -11.27 -6.14 -8.08
N GLY A 45 -11.87 -7.34 -8.08
CA GLY A 45 -13.29 -7.52 -7.80
C GLY A 45 -14.22 -6.87 -8.84
N GLY A 46 -13.73 -6.63 -10.07
CA GLY A 46 -14.51 -6.04 -11.15
C GLY A 46 -14.68 -4.53 -11.06
N LEU A 47 -13.94 -3.85 -10.19
CA LEU A 47 -13.94 -2.39 -10.14
C LEU A 47 -13.30 -1.80 -11.40
N PRO A 48 -13.80 -0.67 -11.92
CA PRO A 48 -13.13 0.01 -13.04
C PRO A 48 -11.71 0.46 -12.65
N PRO A 49 -10.67 0.12 -13.42
CA PRO A 49 -9.32 0.58 -13.13
C PRO A 49 -9.20 2.09 -13.26
N VAL A 50 -8.46 2.72 -12.33
CA VAL A 50 -8.19 4.17 -12.32
C VAL A 50 -6.69 4.40 -12.24
N SER A 51 -6.14 5.02 -13.28
CA SER A 51 -4.75 5.50 -13.28
C SER A 51 -4.73 6.97 -12.85
N PRO A 52 -4.25 7.27 -11.64
CA PRO A 52 -4.21 8.63 -11.14
C PRO A 52 -3.19 9.47 -11.91
N ARG A 53 -3.36 10.79 -11.93
CA ARG A 53 -2.44 11.73 -12.58
C ARG A 53 -2.34 13.01 -11.78
N TRP A 54 -1.13 13.57 -11.68
CA TRP A 54 -0.94 14.89 -11.09
C TRP A 54 -1.67 15.96 -11.91
N GLN A 55 -2.35 16.87 -11.21
CA GLN A 55 -3.18 17.92 -11.84
C GLN A 55 -2.84 19.28 -11.24
N GLY A 56 -2.70 20.29 -12.11
CA GLY A 56 -2.53 21.67 -11.64
C GLY A 56 -1.26 21.91 -10.82
N THR A 57 -1.35 22.84 -9.86
CA THR A 57 -0.26 23.26 -8.98
C THR A 57 -0.46 22.72 -7.55
N GLY A 58 0.59 22.68 -6.76
CA GLY A 58 0.58 22.24 -5.37
C GLY A 58 1.63 21.16 -5.11
N ARG A 59 1.84 20.83 -3.84
CA ARG A 59 2.74 19.74 -3.44
C ARG A 59 2.14 18.39 -3.80
N ARG A 60 2.94 17.54 -4.40
CA ARG A 60 2.57 16.19 -4.88
C ARG A 60 3.00 15.15 -3.87
N VAL A 61 2.06 14.57 -3.16
CA VAL A 61 2.34 13.57 -2.13
C VAL A 61 1.72 12.23 -2.53
N LEU A 62 2.52 11.19 -2.51
CA LEU A 62 2.08 9.84 -2.82
C LEU A 62 1.93 9.04 -1.53
N ILE A 63 0.83 8.31 -1.38
CA ILE A 63 0.63 7.34 -0.31
C ILE A 63 0.47 5.97 -0.95
N GLY A 64 1.38 5.04 -0.65
CA GLY A 64 1.30 3.67 -1.13
C GLY A 64 1.19 2.67 0.03
N HIS A 65 0.19 1.79 -0.02
CA HIS A 65 0.06 0.68 0.92
C HIS A 65 0.61 -0.60 0.29
N SER A 66 1.46 -1.32 1.02
CA SER A 66 1.98 -2.62 0.59
C SER A 66 2.61 -2.56 -0.81
N MET A 67 2.08 -3.27 -1.79
CA MET A 67 2.49 -3.28 -3.19
C MET A 67 2.15 -1.98 -3.95
N GLY A 68 1.34 -1.09 -3.38
CA GLY A 68 0.82 0.10 -4.06
C GLY A 68 1.85 0.93 -4.84
N PRO A 69 3.03 1.24 -4.30
CA PRO A 69 4.07 1.96 -5.05
C PRO A 69 4.53 1.24 -6.32
N HIS A 70 4.52 -0.10 -6.35
CA HIS A 70 4.92 -0.90 -7.50
C HIS A 70 3.83 -1.01 -8.58
N LEU A 71 2.59 -0.63 -8.27
CA LEU A 71 1.46 -0.59 -9.21
C LEU A 71 1.33 0.75 -9.95
N LEU A 72 2.07 1.76 -9.50
CA LEU A 72 2.00 3.10 -10.09
C LEU A 72 2.96 3.27 -11.27
N PRO A 73 2.57 4.04 -12.29
CA PRO A 73 3.47 4.41 -13.38
C PRO A 73 4.72 5.14 -12.87
N ARG A 74 5.85 4.90 -13.53
CA ARG A 74 7.15 5.51 -13.21
C ARG A 74 7.08 7.03 -13.13
N GLU A 75 6.33 7.66 -14.00
CA GLU A 75 6.19 9.11 -14.11
C GLU A 75 5.50 9.69 -12.89
N ILE A 76 4.47 9.01 -12.38
CA ILE A 76 3.74 9.40 -11.17
C ILE A 76 4.66 9.37 -9.95
N LEU A 77 5.48 8.32 -9.82
CA LEU A 77 6.48 8.22 -8.76
C LEU A 77 7.53 9.32 -8.87
N ALA A 78 8.13 9.50 -10.06
CA ALA A 78 9.22 10.42 -10.27
C ALA A 78 8.87 11.89 -10.01
N GLU A 79 7.59 12.24 -10.17
CA GLU A 79 7.10 13.60 -9.97
C GLU A 79 6.61 13.87 -8.53
N ALA A 80 6.61 12.88 -7.65
CA ALA A 80 6.22 13.09 -6.25
C ALA A 80 7.26 13.94 -5.50
N ASP A 81 6.76 14.92 -4.73
CA ASP A 81 7.58 15.76 -3.84
C ASP A 81 7.82 15.11 -2.49
N ALA A 82 6.93 14.18 -2.07
CA ALA A 82 7.07 13.38 -0.85
C ALA A 82 6.29 12.06 -0.99
N LEU A 83 6.70 11.05 -0.23
CA LEU A 83 6.08 9.72 -0.27
C LEU A 83 5.80 9.20 1.14
N VAL A 84 4.67 8.50 1.27
CA VAL A 84 4.30 7.73 2.47
C VAL A 84 4.17 6.26 2.05
N LEU A 85 4.92 5.40 2.72
CA LEU A 85 4.96 3.97 2.50
C LEU A 85 4.32 3.27 3.71
N LEU A 86 3.10 2.75 3.53
CA LEU A 86 2.35 2.07 4.58
C LEU A 86 2.55 0.55 4.45
N ALA A 87 3.16 -0.10 5.43
CA ALA A 87 3.45 -1.54 5.40
C ALA A 87 3.99 -2.01 4.05
N SER A 88 4.87 -1.22 3.43
CA SER A 88 5.38 -1.42 2.07
C SER A 88 6.80 -2.00 2.09
N PHE A 89 7.34 -2.26 0.92
CA PHE A 89 8.63 -2.91 0.71
C PHE A 89 9.31 -2.38 -0.57
N GLY A 90 10.63 -2.60 -0.67
CA GLY A 90 11.34 -2.47 -1.92
C GLY A 90 11.37 -3.81 -2.66
N ARG A 91 11.96 -4.82 -2.02
CA ARG A 91 11.99 -6.22 -2.48
C ARG A 91 10.93 -7.00 -1.73
N PHE A 92 10.12 -7.83 -2.43
CA PHE A 92 9.11 -8.67 -1.76
C PHE A 92 9.62 -10.07 -1.43
N VAL A 93 10.44 -10.67 -2.28
CA VAL A 93 11.03 -11.99 -2.04
C VAL A 93 12.45 -11.82 -1.50
N PRO A 94 12.70 -12.00 -0.18
CA PRO A 94 14.05 -11.87 0.38
C PRO A 94 14.97 -12.97 -0.11
N PRO A 95 16.30 -12.83 0.00
CA PRO A 95 17.22 -13.89 -0.36
C PRO A 95 17.20 -15.07 0.62
N GLY A 96 17.68 -16.21 0.19
CA GLY A 96 17.91 -17.37 1.05
C GLY A 96 16.68 -18.20 1.40
N ARG A 97 16.64 -18.77 2.62
CA ARG A 97 15.59 -19.70 3.04
C ARG A 97 14.22 -19.03 3.15
N GLU A 98 14.20 -17.83 3.72
CA GLU A 98 12.96 -17.05 3.87
C GLU A 98 12.33 -16.79 2.49
N GLY A 99 13.12 -16.39 1.50
CA GLY A 99 12.62 -16.16 0.13
C GLY A 99 12.06 -17.40 -0.52
N ARG A 100 12.63 -18.59 -0.27
CA ARG A 100 12.04 -19.83 -0.79
C ARG A 100 10.65 -20.09 -0.23
N SER A 101 10.43 -19.78 1.05
CA SER A 101 9.11 -19.92 1.68
C SER A 101 8.11 -18.91 1.10
N VAL A 102 8.53 -17.65 0.88
CA VAL A 102 7.70 -16.62 0.24
C VAL A 102 7.37 -17.02 -1.20
N THR A 103 8.34 -17.49 -1.98
CA THR A 103 8.11 -17.97 -3.35
C THR A 103 7.10 -19.11 -3.38
N ALA A 104 7.26 -20.13 -2.52
CA ALA A 104 6.32 -21.24 -2.45
C ALA A 104 4.90 -20.80 -2.07
N ALA A 105 4.77 -19.80 -1.19
CA ALA A 105 3.46 -19.21 -0.86
C ALA A 105 2.83 -18.50 -2.07
N LEU A 106 3.61 -17.70 -2.81
CA LEU A 106 3.12 -17.03 -4.03
C LEU A 106 2.71 -18.03 -5.11
N GLU A 107 3.45 -19.13 -5.30
CA GLU A 107 3.11 -20.21 -6.24
C GLU A 107 1.82 -20.93 -5.83
N ALA A 108 1.61 -21.17 -4.54
CA ALA A 108 0.37 -21.75 -4.04
C ALA A 108 -0.82 -20.82 -4.25
N MET A 109 -0.64 -19.51 -4.06
CA MET A 109 -1.67 -18.50 -4.34
C MET A 109 -1.99 -18.44 -5.84
N ASP A 110 -0.97 -18.44 -6.71
CA ASP A 110 -1.16 -18.48 -8.17
C ASP A 110 -1.95 -19.72 -8.60
N THR A 111 -1.62 -20.88 -8.05
CA THR A 111 -2.34 -22.12 -8.30
C THR A 111 -3.81 -22.06 -7.88
N ALA A 112 -4.10 -21.46 -6.72
CA ALA A 112 -5.47 -21.29 -6.23
C ALA A 112 -6.31 -20.36 -7.12
N LEU A 113 -5.66 -19.39 -7.77
CA LEU A 113 -6.29 -18.45 -8.71
C LEU A 113 -6.37 -18.98 -10.14
N ALA A 114 -5.71 -20.11 -10.44
CA ALA A 114 -5.68 -20.65 -11.80
C ALA A 114 -7.07 -21.07 -12.29
N ASP A 115 -7.26 -20.94 -13.59
CA ASP A 115 -8.45 -21.46 -14.27
C ASP A 115 -8.53 -23.00 -14.15
N GLY A 116 -9.69 -23.52 -14.36
CA GLY A 116 -9.95 -24.96 -14.34
C GLY A 116 -11.15 -25.30 -15.22
N PRO A 117 -11.42 -26.60 -15.41
CA PRO A 117 -12.55 -27.05 -16.23
C PRO A 117 -13.91 -26.68 -15.62
N ASP A 118 -13.96 -26.45 -14.31
CA ASP A 118 -15.13 -26.00 -13.57
C ASP A 118 -14.91 -24.57 -13.07
N GLU A 119 -15.58 -23.62 -13.69
CA GLU A 119 -15.50 -22.19 -13.36
C GLU A 119 -16.06 -21.90 -11.96
N ALA A 120 -17.10 -22.60 -11.50
CA ALA A 120 -17.66 -22.40 -10.17
C ALA A 120 -16.65 -22.84 -9.10
N ALA A 121 -16.01 -23.97 -9.27
CA ALA A 121 -14.96 -24.45 -8.38
C ALA A 121 -13.72 -23.52 -8.39
N ALA A 122 -13.35 -22.95 -9.55
CA ALA A 122 -12.24 -21.99 -9.64
C ALA A 122 -12.55 -20.70 -8.88
N ARG A 123 -13.76 -20.16 -8.99
CA ARG A 123 -14.20 -18.99 -8.22
C ARG A 123 -14.20 -19.25 -6.71
N GLU A 124 -14.65 -20.41 -6.28
CA GLU A 124 -14.71 -20.76 -4.86
C GLU A 124 -13.30 -20.88 -4.26
N ARG A 125 -12.35 -21.50 -5.00
CA ARG A 125 -10.93 -21.53 -4.58
C ARG A 125 -10.34 -20.11 -4.45
N ALA A 126 -10.61 -19.24 -5.42
CA ALA A 126 -10.15 -17.86 -5.40
C ALA A 126 -10.75 -17.09 -4.23
N ARG A 127 -12.05 -17.25 -3.94
CA ARG A 127 -12.72 -16.62 -2.79
C ARG A 127 -12.14 -17.09 -1.48
N ALA A 128 -11.93 -18.39 -1.30
CA ALA A 128 -11.32 -18.96 -0.10
C ALA A 128 -9.89 -18.44 0.12
N LEU A 129 -9.09 -18.33 -0.96
CA LEU A 129 -7.75 -17.73 -0.90
C LEU A 129 -7.82 -16.28 -0.44
N LEU A 130 -8.65 -15.45 -1.08
CA LEU A 130 -8.77 -14.03 -0.74
C LEU A 130 -9.26 -13.83 0.69
N GLY A 131 -10.24 -14.59 1.14
CA GLY A 131 -10.69 -14.55 2.53
C GLY A 131 -9.57 -14.88 3.53
N THR A 132 -8.76 -15.91 3.25
CA THR A 132 -7.59 -16.26 4.05
C THR A 132 -6.54 -15.16 4.04
N PHE A 133 -6.23 -14.60 2.88
CA PHE A 133 -5.27 -13.50 2.74
C PHE A 133 -5.72 -12.26 3.51
N LEU A 134 -6.98 -11.84 3.34
CA LEU A 134 -7.54 -10.67 4.03
C LEU A 134 -7.56 -10.86 5.54
N ALA A 135 -7.92 -12.06 6.03
CA ALA A 135 -7.87 -12.37 7.44
C ALA A 135 -6.42 -12.29 8.00
N THR A 136 -5.44 -12.76 7.23
CA THR A 136 -4.02 -12.67 7.59
C THR A 136 -3.52 -11.23 7.59
N ALA A 137 -3.91 -10.44 6.59
CA ALA A 137 -3.54 -9.04 6.48
C ALA A 137 -4.15 -8.17 7.59
N ALA A 138 -5.37 -8.50 8.03
CA ALA A 138 -6.02 -7.82 9.15
C ALA A 138 -5.39 -8.17 10.50
N SER A 139 -4.94 -9.43 10.68
CA SER A 139 -4.42 -9.92 11.97
C SER A 139 -3.34 -8.99 12.53
N PRO A 140 -3.36 -8.70 13.86
CA PRO A 140 -4.19 -9.30 14.92
C PRO A 140 -5.61 -8.74 15.02
N ASP A 141 -5.96 -7.73 14.25
CA ASP A 141 -7.32 -7.20 14.21
C ASP A 141 -8.28 -8.16 13.49
N PRO A 142 -9.58 -8.13 13.79
CA PRO A 142 -10.55 -8.94 13.09
C PRO A 142 -10.75 -8.44 11.62
N ALA A 143 -10.87 -9.38 10.69
CA ALA A 143 -11.09 -9.06 9.26
C ALA A 143 -12.37 -8.25 9.01
N SER A 144 -13.35 -8.28 9.93
CA SER A 144 -14.57 -7.47 9.84
C SER A 144 -14.33 -5.95 9.92
N LEU A 145 -13.15 -5.52 10.30
CA LEU A 145 -12.74 -4.10 10.26
C LEU A 145 -12.23 -3.67 8.88
N LEU A 146 -11.92 -4.62 8.00
CA LEU A 146 -11.57 -4.29 6.61
C LEU A 146 -12.80 -3.72 5.89
N PRO A 147 -12.61 -2.77 4.97
CA PRO A 147 -13.67 -2.43 4.03
C PRO A 147 -14.05 -3.68 3.20
N GLU A 148 -15.24 -3.69 2.66
CA GLU A 148 -15.65 -4.75 1.74
C GLU A 148 -14.61 -4.92 0.64
N GLY A 149 -14.10 -6.12 0.47
CA GLY A 149 -12.98 -6.42 -0.40
C GLY A 149 -13.39 -7.04 -1.74
N PRO A 150 -12.41 -7.37 -2.60
CA PRO A 150 -12.66 -8.00 -3.89
C PRO A 150 -13.20 -9.44 -3.79
N ASP A 151 -13.10 -10.08 -2.62
CA ASP A 151 -13.66 -11.40 -2.34
C ASP A 151 -15.20 -11.41 -2.38
N SER A 152 -15.85 -10.27 -2.15
CA SER A 152 -17.30 -10.10 -2.32
C SER A 152 -17.73 -9.83 -3.77
N GLY A 153 -16.78 -9.49 -4.64
CA GLY A 153 -17.02 -9.18 -6.05
C GLY A 153 -17.03 -10.40 -6.98
N PRO A 154 -17.17 -10.16 -8.29
CA PRO A 154 -16.98 -11.19 -9.28
C PRO A 154 -15.52 -11.64 -9.29
N LEU A 155 -15.30 -12.96 -9.31
CA LEU A 155 -13.99 -13.60 -9.41
C LEU A 155 -13.94 -14.49 -10.66
N GLY A 156 -14.37 -13.95 -11.80
CA GLY A 156 -14.28 -14.60 -13.11
C GLY A 156 -12.83 -14.75 -13.56
N ALA A 157 -12.63 -15.33 -14.74
CA ALA A 157 -11.30 -15.60 -15.28
C ALA A 157 -10.43 -14.31 -15.41
N ALA A 158 -11.04 -13.20 -15.82
CA ALA A 158 -10.32 -11.92 -15.98
C ALA A 158 -9.85 -11.35 -14.64
N GLU A 159 -10.69 -11.37 -13.61
CA GLU A 159 -10.33 -10.92 -12.26
C GLU A 159 -9.25 -11.80 -11.64
N ARG A 160 -9.35 -13.11 -11.81
CA ARG A 160 -8.31 -14.05 -11.35
C ARG A 160 -6.99 -13.84 -12.07
N ALA A 161 -7.03 -13.63 -13.40
CA ALA A 161 -5.82 -13.34 -14.19
C ALA A 161 -5.12 -12.07 -13.71
N LEU A 162 -5.86 -10.99 -13.42
CA LEU A 162 -5.31 -9.75 -12.89
C LEU A 162 -4.61 -9.95 -11.54
N LEU A 163 -5.23 -10.71 -10.62
CA LEU A 163 -4.62 -11.05 -9.34
C LEU A 163 -3.32 -11.85 -9.52
N ARG A 164 -3.29 -12.79 -10.47
CA ARG A 164 -2.11 -13.61 -10.79
C ARG A 164 -0.98 -12.79 -11.42
N ASP A 165 -1.30 -11.87 -12.34
CA ASP A 165 -0.32 -10.97 -12.93
C ASP A 165 0.42 -10.15 -11.87
N ASP A 166 -0.31 -9.71 -10.84
CA ASP A 166 0.26 -8.93 -9.76
C ASP A 166 1.00 -9.80 -8.72
N LEU A 167 0.63 -11.07 -8.52
CA LEU A 167 1.49 -12.02 -7.79
C LEU A 167 2.82 -12.24 -8.53
N ALA A 168 2.79 -12.37 -9.85
CA ALA A 168 4.01 -12.45 -10.65
C ALA A 168 4.84 -11.15 -10.59
N LEU A 169 4.20 -9.98 -10.46
CA LEU A 169 4.91 -8.72 -10.20
C LEU A 169 5.57 -8.73 -8.84
N LEU A 170 4.93 -9.21 -7.77
CA LEU A 170 5.53 -9.36 -6.43
C LEU A 170 6.82 -10.19 -6.47
N GLN A 171 6.82 -11.31 -7.20
CA GLN A 171 8.02 -12.15 -7.38
C GLN A 171 9.16 -11.39 -8.06
N ARG A 172 8.85 -10.46 -8.97
CA ARG A 172 9.83 -9.66 -9.71
C ARG A 172 10.30 -8.40 -8.98
N CYS A 173 9.65 -7.99 -7.88
CA CYS A 173 10.07 -6.82 -7.09
C CYS A 173 11.43 -7.08 -6.43
N GLN A 174 12.50 -6.50 -6.98
CA GLN A 174 13.88 -6.69 -6.51
C GLN A 174 14.48 -5.45 -5.83
N GLY A 175 13.70 -4.39 -5.63
CA GLY A 175 14.10 -3.13 -5.03
C GLY A 175 12.97 -2.10 -5.13
N LEU A 176 13.30 -0.83 -4.89
CA LEU A 176 12.33 0.26 -5.07
C LEU A 176 11.82 0.30 -6.52
N PRO A 177 10.54 0.65 -6.74
CA PRO A 177 9.98 0.68 -8.09
C PRO A 177 10.68 1.72 -8.98
N PRO A 178 10.72 1.50 -10.30
CA PRO A 178 11.32 2.44 -11.24
C PRO A 178 10.74 3.85 -11.10
N GLY A 179 11.61 4.85 -11.05
CA GLY A 179 11.20 6.24 -10.87
C GLY A 179 11.00 6.67 -9.42
N PHE A 180 11.22 5.78 -8.44
CA PHE A 180 11.11 6.15 -7.03
C PHE A 180 12.08 7.27 -6.67
N PRO A 181 11.59 8.43 -6.16
CA PRO A 181 12.43 9.61 -5.90
C PRO A 181 13.08 9.52 -4.50
N SER A 182 14.07 8.65 -4.32
CA SER A 182 14.69 8.34 -3.02
C SER A 182 15.34 9.52 -2.29
N LYS A 183 15.54 10.65 -2.97
CA LYS A 183 16.08 11.90 -2.38
C LYS A 183 14.99 12.84 -1.88
N ARG A 184 13.72 12.51 -2.07
CA ARG A 184 12.60 13.28 -1.55
C ARG A 184 12.27 12.81 -0.13
N PRO A 185 11.60 13.64 0.69
CA PRO A 185 11.09 13.19 1.98
C PRO A 185 10.25 11.92 1.86
N VAL A 186 10.58 10.89 2.65
CA VAL A 186 9.85 9.63 2.71
C VAL A 186 9.46 9.35 4.15
N LEU A 187 8.20 8.98 4.35
CA LEU A 187 7.72 8.39 5.59
C LEU A 187 7.50 6.91 5.39
N ILE A 188 8.12 6.09 6.21
CA ILE A 188 7.87 4.65 6.30
C ILE A 188 7.01 4.40 7.53
N VAL A 189 5.86 3.79 7.36
CA VAL A 189 4.98 3.34 8.45
C VAL A 189 5.06 1.81 8.51
N GLU A 190 5.58 1.31 9.63
CA GLU A 190 5.78 -0.12 9.84
C GLU A 190 4.71 -0.72 10.75
N ALA A 191 4.21 -1.87 10.37
CA ALA A 191 3.34 -2.71 11.16
C ALA A 191 4.19 -3.78 11.88
N GLY A 192 4.27 -3.73 13.21
CA GLY A 192 5.15 -4.63 13.97
C GLY A 192 4.65 -6.07 14.05
N ALA A 193 3.36 -6.30 13.87
CA ALA A 193 2.73 -7.61 13.80
C ALA A 193 2.35 -8.01 12.35
N ASP A 194 3.05 -7.45 11.35
CA ASP A 194 2.82 -7.74 9.94
C ASP A 194 3.11 -9.21 9.61
N ALA A 195 2.09 -9.95 9.16
CA ALA A 195 2.21 -11.35 8.76
C ALA A 195 2.35 -11.52 7.22
N ILE A 196 2.37 -10.42 6.47
CA ILE A 196 2.50 -10.40 4.99
C ILE A 196 3.90 -9.94 4.57
N VAL A 197 4.34 -8.78 5.07
CA VAL A 197 5.68 -8.24 4.78
C VAL A 197 6.61 -8.61 5.93
N ALA A 198 7.57 -9.49 5.66
CA ALA A 198 8.49 -9.94 6.69
C ALA A 198 9.39 -8.79 7.20
N ALA A 199 9.82 -8.89 8.46
CA ALA A 199 10.68 -7.89 9.09
C ALA A 199 11.98 -7.64 8.31
N SER A 200 12.51 -8.66 7.62
CA SER A 200 13.70 -8.55 6.77
C SER A 200 13.49 -7.61 5.59
N MET A 201 12.29 -7.58 5.01
CA MET A 201 11.91 -6.69 3.89
C MET A 201 11.80 -5.24 4.37
N GLY A 202 11.20 -5.00 5.55
CA GLY A 202 11.17 -3.68 6.18
C GLY A 202 12.58 -3.16 6.49
N ALA A 203 13.45 -4.01 7.04
CA ALA A 203 14.84 -3.67 7.28
C ALA A 203 15.61 -3.36 5.99
N GLU A 204 15.32 -4.04 4.89
CA GLU A 204 15.90 -3.73 3.58
C GLU A 204 15.39 -2.38 3.05
N LEU A 205 14.10 -2.10 3.19
CA LEU A 205 13.51 -0.83 2.78
C LEU A 205 14.18 0.35 3.50
N ARG A 206 14.38 0.25 4.83
CA ARG A 206 15.10 1.28 5.61
C ARG A 206 16.54 1.47 5.15
N ARG A 207 17.25 0.38 4.78
CA ARG A 207 18.61 0.49 4.24
C ARG A 207 18.66 1.19 2.89
N CYS A 208 17.61 1.02 2.07
CA CYS A 208 17.50 1.71 0.78
C CYS A 208 17.11 3.18 0.93
N LEU A 209 16.51 3.56 2.06
CA LEU A 209 15.98 4.90 2.36
C LEU A 209 16.47 5.39 3.73
N PRO A 210 17.79 5.61 3.91
CA PRO A 210 18.38 5.90 5.22
C PRO A 210 17.91 7.24 5.80
N GLU A 211 17.46 8.17 4.98
CA GLU A 211 16.94 9.49 5.39
C GLU A 211 15.43 9.49 5.65
N ALA A 212 14.75 8.34 5.51
CA ALA A 212 13.32 8.28 5.72
C ALA A 212 12.98 8.45 7.20
N THR A 213 11.90 9.19 7.47
CA THR A 213 11.23 9.16 8.78
C THR A 213 10.55 7.81 8.94
N VAL A 214 10.66 7.19 10.13
CA VAL A 214 10.04 5.89 10.41
C VAL A 214 9.06 6.02 11.57
N LEU A 215 7.83 5.57 11.36
CA LEU A 215 6.83 5.38 12.40
C LEU A 215 6.54 3.89 12.51
N THR A 216 6.71 3.33 13.70
CA THR A 216 6.44 1.91 13.95
C THR A 216 5.23 1.76 14.87
N TYR A 217 4.28 0.91 14.48
CA TYR A 217 3.13 0.50 15.28
C TYR A 217 3.30 -0.98 15.68
N PRO A 218 3.86 -1.26 16.86
CA PRO A 218 4.32 -2.62 17.22
C PRO A 218 3.21 -3.68 17.22
N GLN A 219 1.97 -3.25 17.51
CA GLN A 219 0.80 -4.13 17.62
C GLN A 219 -0.03 -4.21 16.34
N ALA A 220 0.26 -3.37 15.34
CA ALA A 220 -0.52 -3.32 14.11
C ALA A 220 -0.15 -4.45 13.16
N GLY A 221 -1.14 -5.03 12.50
CA GLY A 221 -0.98 -5.93 11.39
C GLY A 221 -0.80 -5.20 10.06
N HIS A 222 -0.66 -5.97 8.98
CA HIS A 222 -0.38 -5.45 7.64
C HIS A 222 -1.37 -4.38 7.16
N ALA A 223 -2.65 -4.55 7.46
CA ALA A 223 -3.69 -3.60 7.06
C ALA A 223 -3.73 -2.32 7.91
N LEU A 224 -2.94 -2.22 9.00
CA LEU A 224 -2.82 -1.05 9.87
C LEU A 224 -4.18 -0.52 10.40
N LEU A 225 -5.13 -1.40 10.70
CA LEU A 225 -6.54 -1.06 10.96
C LEU A 225 -6.76 -0.30 12.28
N SER A 226 -6.20 -0.81 13.37
CA SER A 226 -6.39 -0.24 14.71
C SER A 226 -5.37 0.82 15.10
N ALA A 227 -4.38 1.04 14.25
CA ALA A 227 -3.31 2.00 14.55
C ALA A 227 -3.82 3.44 14.39
N PRO A 228 -3.54 4.33 15.37
CA PRO A 228 -3.92 5.75 15.26
C PRO A 228 -2.99 6.51 14.30
N LEU A 229 -2.77 5.95 13.10
CA LEU A 229 -1.76 6.42 12.18
C LEU A 229 -2.22 7.59 11.31
N ILE A 230 -3.52 7.68 11.01
CA ILE A 230 -4.02 8.67 10.05
C ILE A 230 -3.66 10.11 10.48
N PRO A 231 -3.95 10.56 11.72
CA PRO A 231 -3.53 11.89 12.14
C PRO A 231 -2.03 12.12 12.04
N ALA A 232 -1.22 11.17 12.52
CA ALA A 232 0.25 11.31 12.51
C ALA A 232 0.81 11.43 11.07
N VAL A 233 0.27 10.64 10.13
CA VAL A 233 0.67 10.72 8.72
C VAL A 233 0.22 12.03 8.08
N LEU A 234 -1.03 12.48 8.32
CA LEU A 234 -1.53 13.74 7.78
C LEU A 234 -0.74 14.94 8.33
N ASP A 235 -0.33 14.91 9.59
CA ASP A 235 0.51 15.94 10.20
C ASP A 235 1.92 15.96 9.60
N TRP A 236 2.51 14.77 9.35
CA TRP A 236 3.78 14.66 8.64
C TRP A 236 3.69 15.26 7.23
N ILE A 237 2.61 14.94 6.49
CA ILE A 237 2.37 15.49 5.14
C ILE A 237 2.28 17.02 5.20
N SER A 238 1.53 17.58 6.15
CA SER A 238 1.43 19.04 6.33
C SER A 238 2.80 19.69 6.62
N ALA A 239 3.60 19.07 7.51
CA ALA A 239 4.92 19.57 7.87
C ALA A 239 5.87 19.62 6.66
N VAL A 240 5.92 18.52 5.86
CA VAL A 240 6.74 18.44 4.65
C VAL A 240 6.27 19.45 3.60
N ALA A 241 4.96 19.59 3.41
CA ALA A 241 4.41 20.53 2.44
C ALA A 241 4.72 21.99 2.79
N ALA A 242 4.81 22.32 4.09
CA ALA A 242 5.22 23.62 4.58
C ALA A 242 6.75 23.86 4.50
N GLY A 243 7.53 22.89 4.01
CA GLY A 243 8.99 22.98 3.94
C GLY A 243 9.70 22.71 5.27
N GLY A 244 9.00 22.14 6.26
CA GLY A 244 9.56 21.72 7.54
C GLY A 244 10.41 20.44 7.41
N ASP A 245 11.35 20.26 8.35
CA ASP A 245 12.06 18.99 8.53
C ASP A 245 11.24 18.09 9.48
N PRO A 246 10.54 17.07 8.99
CA PRO A 246 9.68 16.23 9.81
C PRO A 246 10.44 15.30 10.77
N GLY A 247 11.77 15.21 10.64
CA GLY A 247 12.63 14.41 11.54
C GLY A 247 12.85 15.04 12.92
N ARG A 248 12.45 16.32 13.14
CA ARG A 248 12.64 17.05 14.39
C ARG A 248 11.40 17.19 15.27
N SER A 249 10.24 16.78 14.83
CA SER A 249 9.05 16.77 15.70
C SER A 249 9.03 15.47 16.51
N GLY A 250 9.31 15.61 17.84
CA GLY A 250 9.49 14.50 18.77
C GLY A 250 8.38 13.45 18.69
N GLY A 251 8.83 12.19 18.74
CA GLY A 251 7.93 11.07 18.95
C GLY A 251 7.13 11.22 20.23
N PRO A 252 5.98 10.58 20.36
CA PRO A 252 5.18 10.60 21.59
C PRO A 252 6.01 10.04 22.73
N ARG A 253 6.07 10.81 23.85
CA ARG A 253 6.65 10.38 25.13
C ARG A 253 5.80 9.30 25.74
#